data_d80b32e1550c2e43289c034092fd9271
#
_entry.id   d80b32e1550c2e43289c034092fd9271
#
_cell.length_a   1.000
_cell.length_b   1.000
_cell.length_c   1.000
_cell.angle_alpha   90.00
_cell.angle_beta   90.00
_cell.angle_gamma   90.00
#
_symmetry.space_group_name_H-M   'P 1'
#
loop_
_entity.id
_entity.type
_entity.pdbx_description
1 polymer ?
#
loop_
_entity_poly.entity_id
_entity_poly.type
_entity_poly.pdbx_seq_one_letter_code
_entity_poly.pdbx_strand_id
1 'polypeptide(L)'
;MQNKVSKRVFITGVLSSLACGANAGPLERSLRPQLRPSSLSLKSKPAPSDLSRIIEAAELSGSVGCAVADVSNGDILESYRDDIPLPPASVVKSLTALYALAHLGPAFRFSTRLVATGPIQNGVLTGDLILVGSGDPSLDTDHLAGLVSELVKTGLRSVKGRFIVDGSALPLAPQIDVEQPPHVAYNPAVSGLNLNYNRVYFGWEKGANGYRIDMEARALRYRPAVKMARMQLKERGSPVYTYRDGGVWDEWTVSRSALSKEGARWLPVRKPDRYVGEIFQSLARADGLDLPLAEFSKVVVPGVT
;
A
#
# COMPACT_ATOMS: atom_id res chain seq x y z
N MET A 1 -41.64 -22.90 23.83
CA MET A 1 -40.32 -23.39 23.35
C MET A 1 -39.61 -22.25 22.68
N GLN A 2 -38.70 -21.60 23.40
CA GLN A 2 -37.91 -20.46 22.90
C GLN A 2 -36.59 -20.99 22.34
N ASN A 3 -36.37 -20.86 21.04
CA ASN A 3 -35.10 -21.15 20.41
C ASN A 3 -34.11 -20.02 20.70
N LYS A 4 -33.13 -20.30 21.55
CA LYS A 4 -31.96 -19.44 21.76
C LYS A 4 -31.03 -19.57 20.56
N VAL A 5 -31.04 -18.58 19.67
CA VAL A 5 -30.04 -18.43 18.63
C VAL A 5 -28.73 -17.94 19.27
N SER A 6 -27.70 -18.76 19.20
CA SER A 6 -26.38 -18.46 19.74
C SER A 6 -25.71 -17.33 18.94
N LYS A 7 -25.30 -16.27 19.62
CA LYS A 7 -24.62 -15.09 19.06
C LYS A 7 -23.19 -15.32 18.52
N ARG A 8 -22.79 -16.58 18.34
CA ARG A 8 -21.46 -16.95 17.83
C ARG A 8 -21.32 -16.94 16.29
N VAL A 9 -22.39 -16.60 15.56
CA VAL A 9 -22.47 -16.76 14.10
C VAL A 9 -22.17 -15.49 13.31
N PHE A 10 -21.87 -14.35 13.94
CA PHE A 10 -21.87 -13.06 13.22
C PHE A 10 -20.52 -12.54 12.71
N ILE A 11 -19.42 -13.23 12.95
CA ILE A 11 -18.11 -12.85 12.37
C ILE A 11 -17.67 -13.80 11.24
N THR A 12 -18.42 -14.87 10.98
CA THR A 12 -18.12 -15.87 9.95
C THR A 12 -19.16 -15.89 8.82
N GLY A 13 -19.85 -14.81 8.62
CA GLY A 13 -20.81 -14.68 7.51
C GLY A 13 -20.19 -14.05 6.29
N VAL A 14 -19.57 -14.81 5.44
CA VAL A 14 -19.68 -14.89 4.00
C VAL A 14 -18.54 -15.78 3.46
N LEU A 15 -18.94 -16.82 2.74
CA LEU A 15 -18.14 -17.70 1.87
C LEU A 15 -17.85 -19.09 2.40
N SER A 16 -18.91 -19.93 2.42
CA SER A 16 -18.77 -21.32 2.01
C SER A 16 -18.66 -21.33 0.47
N SER A 17 -17.43 -21.28 -0.04
CA SER A 17 -17.09 -21.74 -1.38
C SER A 17 -15.91 -22.68 -1.23
N LEU A 18 -16.12 -23.91 -1.66
CA LEU A 18 -15.21 -25.04 -1.80
C LEU A 18 -13.73 -24.65 -1.76
N ALA A 19 -13.09 -24.98 -0.66
CA ALA A 19 -11.63 -24.96 -0.54
C ALA A 19 -11.06 -26.13 -1.38
N CYS A 20 -10.69 -25.87 -2.61
CA CYS A 20 -9.59 -26.57 -3.24
C CYS A 20 -8.33 -26.08 -2.56
N GLY A 21 -7.78 -26.85 -1.64
CA GLY A 21 -6.54 -26.57 -0.96
C GLY A 21 -5.37 -26.49 -1.92
N ALA A 22 -5.01 -25.30 -2.33
CA ALA A 22 -3.67 -25.02 -2.81
C ALA A 22 -2.83 -24.64 -1.60
N ASN A 23 -2.09 -25.57 -1.04
CA ASN A 23 -1.02 -25.31 -0.10
C ASN A 23 0.10 -24.55 -0.84
N ALA A 24 -0.04 -23.24 -0.97
CA ALA A 24 1.07 -22.39 -1.36
C ALA A 24 1.93 -22.13 -0.11
N GLY A 25 2.85 -23.03 0.17
CA GLY A 25 3.94 -22.76 1.12
C GLY A 25 4.79 -21.58 0.62
N PRO A 26 5.50 -20.88 1.51
CA PRO A 26 6.42 -19.83 1.09
C PRO A 26 7.45 -20.44 0.12
N LEU A 27 7.66 -19.79 -1.02
CA LEU A 27 8.66 -20.20 -1.99
C LEU A 27 10.05 -20.06 -1.35
N GLU A 28 10.67 -21.17 -1.01
CA GLU A 28 12.02 -21.22 -0.45
C GLU A 28 13.11 -20.78 -1.44
N ARG A 29 12.78 -20.69 -2.73
CA ARG A 29 13.67 -20.16 -3.76
C ARG A 29 12.89 -19.44 -4.85
N SER A 30 13.33 -18.23 -5.19
CA SER A 30 12.93 -17.56 -6.41
C SER A 30 13.39 -18.41 -7.61
N LEU A 31 12.45 -18.80 -8.46
CA LEU A 31 12.80 -19.45 -9.73
C LEU A 31 13.57 -18.43 -10.57
N ARG A 32 14.84 -18.70 -10.84
CA ARG A 32 15.59 -17.85 -11.78
C ARG A 32 14.92 -17.92 -13.14
N PRO A 33 14.76 -16.77 -13.84
CA PRO A 33 14.28 -16.79 -15.23
C PRO A 33 15.14 -17.77 -16.04
N GLN A 34 14.51 -18.70 -16.75
CA GLN A 34 15.23 -19.57 -17.66
C GLN A 34 15.64 -18.75 -18.88
N LEU A 35 16.85 -19.01 -19.38
CA LEU A 35 17.29 -18.44 -20.64
C LEU A 35 16.28 -18.79 -21.74
N ARG A 36 15.93 -17.81 -22.56
CA ARG A 36 15.06 -17.96 -23.72
C ARG A 36 15.54 -19.16 -24.54
N PRO A 37 14.66 -20.10 -24.92
CA PRO A 37 15.06 -21.17 -25.85
C PRO A 37 15.58 -20.56 -27.13
N SER A 38 16.76 -20.98 -27.56
CA SER A 38 17.42 -20.50 -28.79
C SER A 38 16.66 -20.82 -30.10
N SER A 39 15.53 -21.52 -29.99
CA SER A 39 14.69 -21.92 -31.14
C SER A 39 13.57 -20.91 -31.50
N LEU A 40 13.40 -19.80 -30.76
CA LEU A 40 12.60 -18.70 -31.27
C LEU A 40 13.40 -17.95 -32.34
N SER A 41 13.44 -18.53 -33.55
CA SER A 41 13.96 -17.88 -34.75
C SER A 41 13.12 -16.63 -35.00
N LEU A 42 13.72 -15.47 -34.79
CA LEU A 42 13.15 -14.21 -35.26
C LEU A 42 13.08 -14.31 -36.79
N LYS A 43 11.89 -14.48 -37.34
CA LYS A 43 11.66 -14.37 -38.77
C LYS A 43 12.19 -13.00 -39.25
N SER A 44 12.77 -12.98 -40.43
CA SER A 44 13.42 -11.88 -41.15
C SER A 44 12.96 -10.46 -40.74
N LYS A 45 13.97 -9.61 -40.51
CA LYS A 45 13.80 -8.19 -40.20
C LYS A 45 12.83 -7.55 -41.20
N PRO A 46 11.69 -6.98 -40.71
CA PRO A 46 10.76 -6.27 -41.59
C PRO A 46 11.43 -5.07 -42.25
N ALA A 47 10.91 -4.60 -43.42
CA ALA A 47 11.26 -3.34 -44.01
C ALA A 47 11.10 -2.18 -43.00
N PRO A 48 11.82 -1.02 -43.19
CA PRO A 48 11.72 0.11 -42.28
C PRO A 48 10.23 0.46 -42.03
N SER A 49 9.76 0.20 -40.80
CA SER A 49 8.38 0.42 -40.45
C SER A 49 8.08 1.90 -40.23
N ASP A 50 6.82 2.29 -40.28
CA ASP A 50 6.38 3.63 -39.88
C ASP A 50 6.85 3.96 -38.44
N LEU A 51 7.02 2.96 -37.58
CA LEU A 51 7.56 3.07 -36.24
C LEU A 51 8.98 3.65 -36.22
N SER A 52 9.88 3.19 -37.09
CA SER A 52 11.24 3.74 -37.16
C SER A 52 11.23 5.23 -37.47
N ARG A 53 10.42 5.66 -38.44
CA ARG A 53 10.30 7.07 -38.82
C ARG A 53 9.71 7.93 -37.72
N ILE A 54 8.70 7.39 -36.98
CA ILE A 54 8.09 8.08 -35.86
C ILE A 54 9.10 8.29 -34.73
N ILE A 55 9.88 7.26 -34.38
CA ILE A 55 10.89 7.33 -33.33
C ILE A 55 12.01 8.31 -33.71
N GLU A 56 12.48 8.26 -34.94
CA GLU A 56 13.52 9.18 -35.44
C GLU A 56 13.05 10.64 -35.49
N ALA A 57 11.79 10.85 -35.92
CA ALA A 57 11.19 12.19 -35.97
C ALA A 57 10.91 12.78 -34.56
N ALA A 58 10.84 11.94 -33.53
CA ALA A 58 10.64 12.40 -32.16
C ALA A 58 11.92 12.98 -31.52
N GLU A 59 13.09 12.86 -32.16
CA GLU A 59 14.39 13.40 -31.71
C GLU A 59 14.68 13.10 -30.21
N LEU A 60 14.32 11.89 -29.73
CA LEU A 60 14.51 11.51 -28.34
C LEU A 60 16.00 11.37 -28.00
N SER A 61 16.39 11.97 -26.87
CA SER A 61 17.71 11.74 -26.30
C SER A 61 17.78 10.35 -25.64
N GLY A 62 18.76 9.53 -26.01
CA GLY A 62 18.96 8.20 -25.45
C GLY A 62 18.55 7.07 -26.37
N SER A 63 18.62 5.84 -25.86
CA SER A 63 18.31 4.63 -26.64
C SER A 63 16.84 4.27 -26.51
N VAL A 64 16.19 3.97 -27.62
CA VAL A 64 14.82 3.50 -27.68
C VAL A 64 14.80 2.08 -28.23
N GLY A 65 14.09 1.18 -27.57
CA GLY A 65 13.77 -0.15 -28.06
C GLY A 65 12.25 -0.34 -27.98
N CYS A 66 11.65 -0.87 -29.06
CA CYS A 66 10.21 -1.08 -29.13
C CYS A 66 9.89 -2.34 -29.93
N ALA A 67 8.86 -3.07 -29.50
CA ALA A 67 8.30 -4.19 -30.23
C ALA A 67 6.78 -4.20 -30.08
N VAL A 68 6.08 -4.51 -31.16
CA VAL A 68 4.64 -4.76 -31.20
C VAL A 68 4.44 -6.20 -31.62
N ALA A 69 3.70 -6.95 -30.83
CA ALA A 69 3.45 -8.37 -31.07
C ALA A 69 1.94 -8.67 -31.12
N ASP A 70 1.57 -9.64 -31.93
CA ASP A 70 0.23 -10.24 -31.88
C ASP A 70 0.13 -11.07 -30.59
N VAL A 71 -0.83 -10.72 -29.74
CA VAL A 71 -1.02 -11.40 -28.45
C VAL A 71 -1.50 -12.85 -28.63
N SER A 72 -2.14 -13.17 -29.72
CA SER A 72 -2.71 -14.51 -29.97
C SER A 72 -1.66 -15.57 -30.28
N ASN A 73 -0.55 -15.20 -30.93
CA ASN A 73 0.48 -16.12 -31.42
C ASN A 73 1.92 -15.69 -31.10
N GLY A 74 2.11 -14.44 -30.61
CA GLY A 74 3.43 -13.90 -30.28
C GLY A 74 4.26 -13.43 -31.48
N ASP A 75 3.67 -13.37 -32.69
CA ASP A 75 4.38 -12.87 -33.86
C ASP A 75 4.69 -11.38 -33.70
N ILE A 76 5.93 -10.99 -34.00
CA ILE A 76 6.35 -9.58 -33.99
C ILE A 76 5.82 -8.92 -35.26
N LEU A 77 4.92 -7.96 -35.09
CA LEU A 77 4.32 -7.18 -36.19
C LEU A 77 5.25 -6.04 -36.60
N GLU A 78 5.79 -5.31 -35.63
CA GLU A 78 6.74 -4.22 -35.82
C GLU A 78 7.80 -4.24 -34.73
N SER A 79 9.03 -3.83 -35.05
CA SER A 79 10.06 -3.64 -34.03
C SER A 79 11.06 -2.56 -34.42
N TYR A 80 11.64 -1.95 -33.40
CA TYR A 80 12.73 -1.00 -33.51
C TYR A 80 13.73 -1.29 -32.38
N ARG A 81 14.93 -1.76 -32.74
CA ARG A 81 16.04 -2.06 -31.82
C ARG A 81 15.57 -2.87 -30.60
N ASP A 82 14.71 -3.85 -30.80
CA ASP A 82 14.10 -4.69 -29.76
C ASP A 82 15.07 -5.69 -29.12
N ASP A 83 16.26 -5.83 -29.71
CA ASP A 83 17.37 -6.65 -29.24
C ASP A 83 18.27 -5.93 -28.22
N ILE A 84 18.11 -4.62 -28.02
CA ILE A 84 18.95 -3.86 -27.10
C ILE A 84 18.46 -4.06 -25.65
N PRO A 85 19.34 -4.45 -24.71
CA PRO A 85 19.00 -4.52 -23.30
C PRO A 85 18.88 -3.11 -22.72
N LEU A 86 17.68 -2.71 -22.35
CA LEU A 86 17.38 -1.44 -21.71
C LEU A 86 16.81 -1.68 -20.30
N PRO A 87 17.02 -0.74 -19.34
CA PRO A 87 16.36 -0.82 -18.05
C PRO A 87 14.84 -0.87 -18.20
N PRO A 88 14.16 -1.89 -17.68
CA PRO A 88 12.73 -2.10 -17.92
C PRO A 88 11.84 -1.07 -17.21
N ALA A 89 12.36 -0.39 -16.18
CA ALA A 89 11.59 0.52 -15.35
C ALA A 89 10.22 -0.09 -14.96
N SER A 90 9.12 0.64 -15.17
CA SER A 90 7.77 0.15 -14.84
C SER A 90 7.25 -0.96 -15.74
N VAL A 91 7.90 -1.27 -16.85
CA VAL A 91 7.53 -2.42 -17.71
C VAL A 91 7.68 -3.75 -16.95
N VAL A 92 8.59 -3.82 -15.96
CA VAL A 92 8.76 -5.00 -15.10
C VAL A 92 7.48 -5.36 -14.32
N LYS A 93 6.54 -4.43 -14.15
CA LYS A 93 5.26 -4.70 -13.47
C LYS A 93 4.40 -5.73 -14.21
N SER A 94 4.55 -5.84 -15.53
CA SER A 94 3.88 -6.90 -16.30
C SER A 94 4.36 -8.30 -15.88
N LEU A 95 5.66 -8.46 -15.66
CA LEU A 95 6.23 -9.72 -15.16
C LEU A 95 5.78 -10.01 -13.72
N THR A 96 5.75 -8.97 -12.85
CA THR A 96 5.22 -9.10 -11.48
C THR A 96 3.75 -9.53 -11.49
N ALA A 97 2.93 -8.94 -12.35
CA ALA A 97 1.52 -9.31 -12.49
C ALA A 97 1.33 -10.74 -13.00
N LEU A 98 2.08 -11.15 -14.01
CA LEU A 98 2.06 -12.52 -14.52
C LEU A 98 2.48 -13.53 -13.45
N TYR A 99 3.54 -13.23 -12.70
CA TYR A 99 3.99 -14.06 -11.59
C TYR A 99 2.91 -14.19 -10.51
N ALA A 100 2.31 -13.07 -10.11
CA ALA A 100 1.22 -13.06 -9.14
C ALA A 100 0.02 -13.89 -9.62
N LEU A 101 -0.42 -13.72 -10.87
CA LEU A 101 -1.53 -14.49 -11.44
C LEU A 101 -1.21 -15.98 -11.52
N ALA A 102 0.03 -16.35 -11.84
CA ALA A 102 0.45 -17.76 -11.92
C ALA A 102 0.48 -18.44 -10.54
N HIS A 103 0.86 -17.72 -9.48
CA HIS A 103 1.04 -18.30 -8.15
C HIS A 103 -0.15 -18.11 -7.22
N LEU A 104 -0.84 -16.99 -7.31
CA LEU A 104 -1.99 -16.66 -6.46
C LEU A 104 -3.33 -16.94 -7.16
N GLY A 105 -3.34 -16.95 -8.49
CA GLY A 105 -4.54 -17.09 -9.30
C GLY A 105 -5.37 -15.79 -9.40
N PRO A 106 -6.28 -15.69 -10.38
CA PRO A 106 -7.06 -14.47 -10.63
C PRO A 106 -8.12 -14.18 -9.56
N ALA A 107 -8.47 -15.17 -8.76
CA ALA A 107 -9.47 -15.04 -7.69
C ALA A 107 -8.87 -14.57 -6.36
N PHE A 108 -7.55 -14.50 -6.22
CA PHE A 108 -6.90 -14.07 -4.99
C PHE A 108 -7.34 -12.65 -4.62
N ARG A 109 -7.57 -12.44 -3.32
CA ARG A 109 -7.89 -11.12 -2.74
C ARG A 109 -7.09 -10.92 -1.48
N PHE A 110 -6.50 -9.74 -1.36
CA PHE A 110 -5.95 -9.27 -0.10
C PHE A 110 -7.08 -8.98 0.89
N SER A 111 -6.78 -9.03 2.18
CA SER A 111 -7.76 -8.73 3.21
C SER A 111 -7.13 -7.97 4.37
N THR A 112 -7.78 -6.91 4.81
CA THR A 112 -7.51 -6.28 6.10
C THR A 112 -8.62 -6.67 7.05
N ARG A 113 -8.28 -7.23 8.20
CA ARG A 113 -9.24 -7.87 9.10
C ARG A 113 -9.19 -7.27 10.51
N LEU A 114 -10.36 -7.28 11.16
CA LEU A 114 -10.47 -7.02 12.60
C LEU A 114 -10.81 -8.33 13.31
N VAL A 115 -10.02 -8.69 14.30
CA VAL A 115 -10.20 -9.90 15.10
C VAL A 115 -10.41 -9.51 16.57
N ALA A 116 -11.49 -10.03 17.17
CA ALA A 116 -11.77 -9.89 18.58
C ALA A 116 -11.46 -11.19 19.31
N THR A 117 -10.68 -11.15 20.40
CA THR A 117 -10.27 -12.35 21.17
C THR A 117 -11.21 -12.70 22.31
N GLY A 118 -12.26 -11.91 22.51
CA GLY A 118 -13.24 -12.11 23.57
C GLY A 118 -14.66 -11.72 23.17
N PRO A 119 -15.63 -11.92 24.07
CA PRO A 119 -17.02 -11.55 23.81
C PRO A 119 -17.25 -10.05 23.91
N ILE A 120 -18.21 -9.57 23.11
CA ILE A 120 -18.75 -8.21 23.23
C ILE A 120 -20.03 -8.31 24.09
N GLN A 121 -20.02 -7.64 25.23
CA GLN A 121 -21.15 -7.59 26.14
C GLN A 121 -21.44 -6.14 26.55
N ASN A 122 -22.68 -5.71 26.41
CA ASN A 122 -23.11 -4.34 26.71
C ASN A 122 -22.25 -3.26 26.05
N GLY A 123 -21.80 -3.51 24.81
CA GLY A 123 -20.95 -2.60 24.05
C GLY A 123 -19.46 -2.63 24.42
N VAL A 124 -19.03 -3.55 25.28
CA VAL A 124 -17.64 -3.67 25.73
C VAL A 124 -17.04 -4.98 25.25
N LEU A 125 -15.90 -4.92 24.56
CA LEU A 125 -15.07 -6.09 24.27
C LEU A 125 -14.17 -6.38 25.47
N THR A 126 -14.28 -7.58 26.06
CA THR A 126 -13.45 -7.98 27.22
C THR A 126 -12.10 -8.58 26.82
N GLY A 127 -11.88 -8.87 25.55
CA GLY A 127 -10.62 -9.31 24.96
C GLY A 127 -9.91 -8.21 24.19
N ASP A 128 -8.87 -8.60 23.44
CA ASP A 128 -8.12 -7.73 22.55
C ASP A 128 -8.88 -7.50 21.24
N LEU A 129 -8.72 -6.33 20.64
CA LEU A 129 -9.07 -6.03 19.26
C LEU A 129 -7.79 -5.97 18.43
N ILE A 130 -7.73 -6.74 17.37
CA ILE A 130 -6.52 -6.87 16.53
C ILE A 130 -6.86 -6.43 15.12
N LEU A 131 -6.13 -5.46 14.59
CA LEU A 131 -6.15 -5.07 13.18
C LEU A 131 -5.02 -5.81 12.46
N VAL A 132 -5.38 -6.73 11.56
CA VAL A 132 -4.44 -7.61 10.86
C VAL A 132 -4.40 -7.25 9.38
N GLY A 133 -3.21 -6.94 8.87
CA GLY A 133 -2.98 -6.71 7.45
C GLY A 133 -2.51 -7.96 6.71
N SER A 134 -2.74 -8.03 5.42
CA SER A 134 -2.23 -9.10 4.54
C SER A 134 -1.34 -8.58 3.39
N GLY A 135 -0.92 -7.32 3.46
CA GLY A 135 -0.17 -6.69 2.37
C GLY A 135 -1.05 -6.04 1.31
N ASP A 136 -2.33 -5.77 1.61
CA ASP A 136 -3.26 -5.14 0.67
C ASP A 136 -2.71 -3.78 0.18
N PRO A 137 -2.36 -3.65 -1.11
CA PRO A 137 -1.82 -2.41 -1.66
C PRO A 137 -2.91 -1.37 -1.92
N SER A 138 -4.18 -1.75 -1.87
CA SER A 138 -5.33 -0.89 -2.19
C SER A 138 -6.05 -0.33 -0.95
N LEU A 139 -5.60 -0.69 0.25
CA LEU A 139 -6.17 -0.17 1.50
C LEU A 139 -6.02 1.35 1.56
N ASP A 140 -7.14 2.06 1.64
CA ASP A 140 -7.18 3.50 1.83
C ASP A 140 -7.98 3.90 3.09
N THR A 141 -8.01 5.19 3.38
CA THR A 141 -8.71 5.71 4.56
C THR A 141 -10.22 5.48 4.48
N ASP A 142 -10.82 5.48 3.28
CA ASP A 142 -12.25 5.23 3.11
C ASP A 142 -12.60 3.76 3.41
N HIS A 143 -11.76 2.82 2.98
CA HIS A 143 -11.89 1.40 3.34
C HIS A 143 -11.72 1.19 4.86
N LEU A 144 -10.72 1.86 5.46
CA LEU A 144 -10.49 1.77 6.90
C LEU A 144 -11.67 2.34 7.70
N ALA A 145 -12.27 3.44 7.25
CA ALA A 145 -13.50 3.99 7.84
C ALA A 145 -14.68 3.02 7.70
N GLY A 146 -14.77 2.29 6.58
CA GLY A 146 -15.75 1.24 6.39
C GLY A 146 -15.62 0.13 7.45
N LEU A 147 -14.39 -0.33 7.74
CA LEU A 147 -14.15 -1.33 8.80
C LEU A 147 -14.58 -0.81 10.18
N VAL A 148 -14.29 0.45 10.50
CA VAL A 148 -14.74 1.07 11.75
C VAL A 148 -16.27 1.11 11.81
N SER A 149 -16.92 1.53 10.75
CA SER A 149 -18.39 1.58 10.68
C SER A 149 -19.02 0.20 10.91
N GLU A 150 -18.50 -0.85 10.27
CA GLU A 150 -18.99 -2.22 10.50
C GLU A 150 -18.76 -2.69 11.95
N LEU A 151 -17.60 -2.34 12.52
CA LEU A 151 -17.32 -2.66 13.93
C LEU A 151 -18.29 -1.98 14.89
N VAL A 152 -18.60 -0.70 14.67
CA VAL A 152 -19.56 0.07 15.49
C VAL A 152 -20.98 -0.49 15.36
N LYS A 153 -21.38 -1.01 14.20
CA LYS A 153 -22.68 -1.68 13.98
C LYS A 153 -22.85 -2.96 14.81
N THR A 154 -21.76 -3.61 15.23
CA THR A 154 -21.85 -4.74 16.17
C THR A 154 -22.31 -4.33 17.58
N GLY A 155 -22.43 -3.03 17.83
CA GLY A 155 -22.75 -2.48 19.13
C GLY A 155 -21.53 -2.20 20.02
N LEU A 156 -20.30 -2.43 19.50
CA LEU A 156 -19.07 -2.16 20.25
C LEU A 156 -18.92 -0.65 20.51
N ARG A 157 -18.54 -0.29 21.74
CA ARG A 157 -18.29 1.09 22.18
C ARG A 157 -16.93 1.26 22.85
N SER A 158 -16.39 0.19 23.45
CA SER A 158 -15.07 0.25 24.08
C SER A 158 -14.40 -1.12 24.10
N VAL A 159 -13.08 -1.10 24.25
CA VAL A 159 -12.22 -2.30 24.37
C VAL A 159 -11.50 -2.23 25.71
N LYS A 160 -11.69 -3.25 26.57
CA LYS A 160 -10.98 -3.38 27.86
C LYS A 160 -9.60 -4.00 27.71
N GLY A 161 -9.41 -4.88 26.73
CA GLY A 161 -8.13 -5.45 26.37
C GLY A 161 -7.26 -4.47 25.60
N ARG A 162 -6.37 -4.98 24.78
CA ARG A 162 -5.44 -4.19 23.95
C ARG A 162 -6.06 -3.90 22.58
N PHE A 163 -5.63 -2.80 21.96
CA PHE A 163 -5.77 -2.60 20.52
C PHE A 163 -4.42 -2.90 19.86
N ILE A 164 -4.34 -3.96 19.11
CA ILE A 164 -3.10 -4.45 18.48
C ILE A 164 -3.17 -4.24 16.97
N VAL A 165 -2.08 -3.74 16.40
CA VAL A 165 -1.91 -3.56 14.97
C VAL A 165 -0.82 -4.52 14.50
N ASP A 166 -1.18 -5.43 13.62
CA ASP A 166 -0.31 -6.48 13.10
C ASP A 166 -0.11 -6.34 11.59
N GLY A 167 1.02 -5.77 11.19
CA GLY A 167 1.48 -5.67 9.81
C GLY A 167 2.52 -6.74 9.43
N SER A 168 2.67 -7.80 10.23
CA SER A 168 3.73 -8.80 10.07
C SER A 168 3.56 -9.78 8.90
N ALA A 169 2.45 -9.70 8.17
CA ALA A 169 2.23 -10.56 6.98
C ALA A 169 3.31 -10.38 5.91
N LEU A 170 3.94 -9.21 5.86
CA LEU A 170 5.12 -8.94 5.05
C LEU A 170 6.25 -8.41 5.95
N PRO A 171 7.51 -8.76 5.69
CA PRO A 171 8.65 -8.12 6.34
C PRO A 171 8.63 -6.63 6.08
N LEU A 172 8.93 -5.83 7.10
CA LEU A 172 9.06 -4.39 6.94
C LEU A 172 10.24 -4.07 6.01
N ALA A 173 9.95 -3.50 4.85
CA ALA A 173 10.94 -2.85 4.01
C ALA A 173 10.86 -1.33 4.30
N PRO A 174 11.88 -0.69 4.88
CA PRO A 174 11.80 0.71 5.30
C PRO A 174 11.70 1.69 4.12
N GLN A 175 12.09 1.27 2.95
CA GLN A 175 11.92 1.95 1.66
C GLN A 175 12.09 0.97 0.50
N ILE A 176 11.54 1.29 -0.66
CA ILE A 176 11.60 0.42 -1.84
C ILE A 176 13.00 0.44 -2.46
N ASP A 177 13.62 1.61 -2.51
CA ASP A 177 14.93 1.82 -3.13
C ASP A 177 15.76 2.81 -2.29
N VAL A 178 16.95 2.37 -1.85
CA VAL A 178 17.85 3.15 -0.99
C VAL A 178 18.54 4.29 -1.75
N GLU A 179 18.63 4.22 -3.07
CA GLU A 179 19.28 5.23 -3.90
C GLU A 179 18.34 6.40 -4.23
N GLN A 180 17.03 6.22 -4.01
CA GLN A 180 16.06 7.28 -4.26
C GLN A 180 16.06 8.33 -3.14
N PRO A 181 15.79 9.59 -3.49
CA PRO A 181 15.64 10.64 -2.48
C PRO A 181 14.57 10.27 -1.43
N PRO A 182 14.79 10.54 -0.14
CA PRO A 182 13.91 10.08 0.92
C PRO A 182 12.48 10.64 0.85
N HIS A 183 12.25 11.74 0.12
CA HIS A 183 10.98 12.45 0.05
C HIS A 183 10.12 12.10 -1.15
N VAL A 184 10.56 11.22 -2.04
CA VAL A 184 9.76 10.86 -3.21
C VAL A 184 8.63 9.93 -2.83
N ALA A 185 7.41 10.27 -3.22
CA ALA A 185 6.18 9.60 -2.79
C ALA A 185 6.08 8.12 -3.22
N TYR A 186 6.83 7.72 -4.25
CA TYR A 186 6.86 6.34 -4.74
C TYR A 186 7.91 5.46 -4.06
N ASN A 187 8.58 5.98 -3.01
CA ASN A 187 9.56 5.25 -2.22
C ASN A 187 9.16 5.14 -0.74
N PRO A 188 7.94 4.69 -0.42
CA PRO A 188 7.50 4.52 0.97
C PRO A 188 8.09 3.25 1.60
N ALA A 189 7.87 3.08 2.92
CA ALA A 189 8.02 1.79 3.54
C ALA A 189 6.89 0.84 3.08
N VAL A 190 7.12 -0.47 3.15
CA VAL A 190 6.15 -1.52 2.82
C VAL A 190 6.09 -2.50 3.99
N SER A 191 4.87 -2.87 4.41
CA SER A 191 4.60 -3.89 5.44
C SER A 191 3.33 -4.67 5.08
N GLY A 192 2.83 -5.48 5.98
CA GLY A 192 1.51 -6.12 5.85
C GLY A 192 0.34 -5.12 5.87
N LEU A 193 0.56 -3.87 6.27
CA LEU A 193 -0.42 -2.79 6.28
C LEU A 193 0.08 -1.60 5.45
N ASN A 194 -0.62 -1.22 4.37
CA ASN A 194 -0.16 -0.21 3.42
C ASN A 194 -1.25 0.85 3.16
N LEU A 195 -1.59 1.65 4.17
CA LEU A 195 -2.64 2.66 4.05
C LEU A 195 -2.25 3.77 3.07
N ASN A 196 -3.12 4.07 2.10
CA ASN A 196 -2.90 5.13 1.10
C ASN A 196 -1.55 4.98 0.39
N TYR A 197 -1.14 3.73 0.08
CA TYR A 197 0.20 3.39 -0.46
C TYR A 197 1.35 3.82 0.48
N ASN A 198 1.12 3.83 1.79
CA ASN A 198 2.04 4.37 2.80
C ASN A 198 2.55 5.78 2.46
N ARG A 199 1.61 6.66 2.11
CA ARG A 199 1.87 8.06 1.84
C ARG A 199 0.98 8.94 2.70
N VAL A 200 1.54 10.06 3.14
CA VAL A 200 0.82 11.13 3.84
C VAL A 200 0.73 12.36 2.95
N TYR A 201 -0.43 12.98 2.91
CA TYR A 201 -0.63 14.22 2.19
C TYR A 201 -0.11 15.39 3.03
N PHE A 202 0.84 16.14 2.48
CA PHE A 202 1.34 17.38 3.01
C PHE A 202 0.78 18.53 2.18
N GLY A 203 -0.08 19.33 2.78
CA GLY A 203 -0.64 20.55 2.18
C GLY A 203 -0.08 21.79 2.83
N TRP A 204 0.00 22.90 2.07
CA TRP A 204 0.36 24.20 2.62
C TRP A 204 -0.40 25.33 1.93
N GLU A 205 -0.65 26.39 2.70
CA GLU A 205 -1.27 27.62 2.24
C GLU A 205 -0.65 28.80 2.98
N LYS A 206 -0.23 29.84 2.24
CA LYS A 206 0.34 31.05 2.80
C LYS A 206 -0.77 32.02 3.21
N GLY A 207 -0.93 32.21 4.51
CA GLY A 207 -1.83 33.22 5.10
C GLY A 207 -1.11 34.50 5.53
N ALA A 208 -1.83 35.39 6.19
CA ALA A 208 -1.30 36.65 6.69
C ALA A 208 -0.17 36.44 7.72
N ASN A 209 -0.27 35.43 8.57
CA ASN A 209 0.66 35.13 9.67
C ASN A 209 1.66 34.01 9.35
N GLY A 210 1.88 33.69 8.07
CA GLY A 210 2.76 32.62 7.65
C GLY A 210 2.03 31.47 6.96
N TYR A 211 2.65 30.28 6.92
CA TYR A 211 2.05 29.12 6.29
C TYR A 211 1.19 28.32 7.29
N ARG A 212 -0.03 27.99 6.87
CA ARG A 212 -0.76 26.86 7.42
C ARG A 212 -0.28 25.61 6.71
N ILE A 213 -0.01 24.55 7.48
CA ILE A 213 0.41 23.24 6.96
C ILE A 213 -0.50 22.18 7.51
N ASP A 214 -0.85 21.22 6.66
CA ASP A 214 -1.72 20.11 6.98
C ASP A 214 -1.03 18.80 6.63
N MET A 215 -1.09 17.82 7.54
CA MET A 215 -0.66 16.44 7.31
C MET A 215 -1.89 15.55 7.44
N GLU A 216 -2.27 14.88 6.36
CA GLU A 216 -3.55 14.15 6.30
C GLU A 216 -3.40 12.75 5.70
N ALA A 217 -4.16 11.80 6.22
CA ALA A 217 -4.42 10.53 5.58
C ALA A 217 -5.61 10.68 4.61
N ARG A 218 -5.32 11.26 3.45
CA ARG A 218 -6.36 11.70 2.50
C ARG A 218 -6.80 10.58 1.59
N ALA A 219 -8.08 10.26 1.60
CA ALA A 219 -8.78 9.48 0.59
C ALA A 219 -9.88 10.32 -0.07
N LEU A 220 -10.81 9.70 -0.74
CA LEU A 220 -11.87 10.41 -1.46
C LEU A 220 -12.81 11.16 -0.49
N ARG A 221 -13.30 10.46 0.55
CA ARG A 221 -14.29 10.98 1.52
C ARG A 221 -13.65 11.45 2.82
N TYR A 222 -12.72 10.69 3.36
CA TYR A 222 -12.13 10.94 4.67
C TYR A 222 -10.73 11.54 4.58
N ARG A 223 -10.43 12.48 5.49
CA ARG A 223 -9.15 13.21 5.53
C ARG A 223 -8.70 13.45 6.97
N PRO A 224 -8.58 12.41 7.80
CA PRO A 224 -8.13 12.59 9.17
C PRO A 224 -6.71 13.16 9.23
N ALA A 225 -6.48 14.03 10.22
CA ALA A 225 -5.16 14.59 10.47
C ALA A 225 -4.20 13.49 10.92
N VAL A 226 -2.95 13.56 10.47
CA VAL A 226 -1.86 12.65 10.83
C VAL A 226 -0.93 13.34 11.80
N LYS A 227 -0.68 12.71 12.95
CA LYS A 227 0.21 13.23 14.00
C LYS A 227 1.56 12.53 14.01
N MET A 228 1.61 11.26 13.58
CA MET A 228 2.82 10.46 13.54
C MET A 228 3.79 10.90 12.44
N ALA A 229 3.33 11.60 11.41
CA ALA A 229 4.19 12.26 10.42
C ALA A 229 4.12 13.77 10.63
N ARG A 230 5.26 14.37 10.97
CA ARG A 230 5.36 15.77 11.36
C ARG A 230 6.16 16.55 10.34
N MET A 231 5.69 17.75 9.98
CA MET A 231 6.38 18.66 9.08
C MET A 231 6.79 19.93 9.81
N GLN A 232 8.04 20.36 9.60
CA GLN A 232 8.54 21.65 10.08
C GLN A 232 9.06 22.48 8.90
N LEU A 233 8.72 23.75 8.89
CA LEU A 233 9.30 24.73 7.96
C LEU A 233 10.68 25.16 8.46
N LYS A 234 11.65 25.22 7.56
CA LYS A 234 13.02 25.67 7.87
C LYS A 234 13.46 26.78 6.93
N GLU A 235 14.12 27.78 7.47
CA GLU A 235 14.73 28.86 6.69
C GLU A 235 16.06 28.36 6.08
N ARG A 236 15.99 27.87 4.85
CA ARG A 236 17.14 27.37 4.08
C ARG A 236 16.82 27.33 2.61
N GLY A 237 17.85 27.29 1.74
CA GLY A 237 17.69 27.04 0.30
C GLY A 237 17.67 25.54 -0.02
N SER A 238 18.67 24.83 0.43
CA SER A 238 18.86 23.39 0.18
C SER A 238 19.35 22.67 1.44
N PRO A 239 19.04 21.37 1.60
CA PRO A 239 18.11 20.57 0.79
C PRO A 239 16.65 21.02 0.99
N VAL A 240 15.81 20.83 -0.05
CA VAL A 240 14.41 21.25 0.02
C VAL A 240 13.66 20.43 1.06
N TYR A 241 13.81 19.12 1.05
CA TYR A 241 13.21 18.21 2.04
C TYR A 241 14.28 17.46 2.80
N THR A 242 14.05 17.22 4.09
CA THR A 242 14.82 16.26 4.87
C THR A 242 13.91 15.36 5.66
N TYR A 243 14.37 14.15 5.91
CA TYR A 243 13.74 13.18 6.79
C TYR A 243 14.66 12.83 7.94
N ARG A 244 14.09 12.65 9.13
CA ARG A 244 14.73 12.06 10.29
C ARG A 244 13.80 11.06 10.95
N ASP A 245 14.33 9.92 11.34
CA ASP A 245 13.61 8.99 12.20
C ASP A 245 13.53 9.57 13.62
N GLY A 246 12.33 9.92 14.05
CA GLY A 246 12.03 10.42 15.39
C GLY A 246 11.61 9.32 16.38
N GLY A 247 11.96 8.05 16.12
CA GLY A 247 11.54 6.89 16.91
C GLY A 247 10.10 6.51 16.63
N VAL A 248 9.14 7.14 17.30
CA VAL A 248 7.70 6.90 17.08
C VAL A 248 7.08 7.78 16.00
N TRP A 249 7.81 8.75 15.47
CA TRP A 249 7.37 9.74 14.48
C TRP A 249 8.20 9.67 13.22
N ASP A 250 7.59 10.05 12.10
CA ASP A 250 8.30 10.46 10.89
C ASP A 250 8.49 11.98 10.94
N GLU A 251 9.74 12.45 11.04
CA GLU A 251 10.04 13.87 11.13
C GLU A 251 10.54 14.40 9.79
N TRP A 252 9.74 15.23 9.19
CA TRP A 252 10.03 15.90 7.93
C TRP A 252 10.33 17.37 8.15
N THR A 253 11.22 17.92 7.33
CA THR A 253 11.36 19.38 7.20
C THR A 253 11.30 19.77 5.75
N VAL A 254 10.78 20.95 5.48
CA VAL A 254 10.78 21.57 4.16
C VAL A 254 11.36 22.98 4.20
N SER A 255 12.11 23.34 3.15
CA SER A 255 12.58 24.69 2.94
C SER A 255 11.40 25.64 2.70
N ARG A 256 11.28 26.71 3.49
CA ARG A 256 10.23 27.71 3.31
C ARG A 256 10.31 28.39 1.93
N SER A 257 11.52 28.61 1.43
CA SER A 257 11.73 29.26 0.12
C SER A 257 11.28 28.42 -1.06
N ALA A 258 11.09 27.12 -0.88
CA ALA A 258 10.60 26.21 -1.92
C ALA A 258 9.08 26.11 -1.97
N LEU A 259 8.36 26.73 -1.02
CA LEU A 259 6.90 26.69 -0.99
C LEU A 259 6.31 27.87 -1.78
N SER A 260 5.39 27.56 -2.70
CA SER A 260 4.53 28.53 -3.37
C SER A 260 3.47 29.08 -2.41
N LYS A 261 2.59 29.98 -2.91
CA LYS A 261 1.48 30.52 -2.13
C LYS A 261 0.60 29.40 -1.54
N GLU A 262 0.34 28.39 -2.34
CA GLU A 262 -0.40 27.20 -1.93
C GLU A 262 0.12 25.98 -2.71
N GLY A 263 -0.09 24.80 -2.18
CA GLY A 263 0.29 23.56 -2.86
C GLY A 263 0.18 22.34 -1.97
N ALA A 264 0.56 21.24 -2.56
CA ALA A 264 0.55 19.97 -1.86
C ALA A 264 1.57 19.00 -2.41
N ARG A 265 1.93 18.02 -1.58
CA ARG A 265 2.80 16.91 -1.95
C ARG A 265 2.47 15.68 -1.13
N TRP A 266 2.55 14.52 -1.76
CA TRP A 266 2.59 13.26 -1.05
C TRP A 266 4.01 12.99 -0.56
N LEU A 267 4.14 12.63 0.72
CA LEU A 267 5.39 12.21 1.34
C LEU A 267 5.27 10.74 1.75
N PRO A 268 6.37 9.97 1.68
CA PRO A 268 6.35 8.58 2.13
C PRO A 268 6.24 8.49 3.64
N VAL A 269 5.53 7.48 4.11
CA VAL A 269 5.49 7.05 5.51
C VAL A 269 6.54 5.95 5.71
N ARG A 270 7.28 6.01 6.81
CA ARG A 270 8.32 5.03 7.16
C ARG A 270 7.90 4.08 8.26
N LYS A 271 6.77 4.35 8.91
CA LYS A 271 6.21 3.57 10.02
C LYS A 271 4.75 3.19 9.72
N PRO A 272 4.54 2.28 8.73
CA PRO A 272 3.21 1.99 8.20
C PRO A 272 2.22 1.52 9.26
N ASP A 273 2.62 0.62 10.16
CA ASP A 273 1.71 0.08 11.18
C ASP A 273 1.25 1.17 12.15
N ARG A 274 2.15 2.11 12.52
CA ARG A 274 1.79 3.27 13.34
C ARG A 274 0.84 4.21 12.62
N TYR A 275 1.06 4.42 11.34
CA TYR A 275 0.19 5.23 10.50
C TYR A 275 -1.22 4.67 10.45
N VAL A 276 -1.36 3.37 10.15
CA VAL A 276 -2.66 2.71 10.11
C VAL A 276 -3.33 2.72 11.49
N GLY A 277 -2.58 2.39 12.55
CA GLY A 277 -3.11 2.35 13.92
C GLY A 277 -3.64 3.71 14.39
N GLU A 278 -2.89 4.79 14.13
CA GLU A 278 -3.33 6.15 14.48
C GLU A 278 -4.60 6.55 13.73
N ILE A 279 -4.65 6.26 12.42
CA ILE A 279 -5.80 6.63 11.60
C ILE A 279 -7.02 5.81 11.98
N PHE A 280 -6.87 4.52 12.24
CA PHE A 280 -7.95 3.67 12.72
C PHE A 280 -8.52 4.20 14.05
N GLN A 281 -7.67 4.53 15.03
CA GLN A 281 -8.12 5.12 16.30
C GLN A 281 -8.81 6.48 16.11
N SER A 282 -8.33 7.29 15.17
CA SER A 282 -8.95 8.59 14.86
C SER A 282 -10.37 8.44 14.31
N LEU A 283 -10.54 7.51 13.36
CA LEU A 283 -11.84 7.18 12.77
C LEU A 283 -12.77 6.53 13.79
N ALA A 284 -12.27 5.58 14.58
CA ALA A 284 -13.02 4.92 15.64
C ALA A 284 -13.58 5.93 16.65
N ARG A 285 -12.75 6.87 17.09
CA ARG A 285 -13.16 7.93 18.02
C ARG A 285 -14.22 8.84 17.42
N ALA A 286 -14.11 9.17 16.14
CA ALA A 286 -15.13 9.97 15.44
C ALA A 286 -16.50 9.28 15.40
N ASP A 287 -16.52 7.95 15.33
CA ASP A 287 -17.73 7.13 15.32
C ASP A 287 -18.15 6.65 16.73
N GLY A 288 -17.56 7.22 17.80
CA GLY A 288 -17.94 6.96 19.19
C GLY A 288 -17.43 5.63 19.75
N LEU A 289 -16.39 5.05 19.16
CA LEU A 289 -15.71 3.85 19.66
C LEU A 289 -14.41 4.25 20.36
N ASP A 290 -14.32 3.95 21.67
CA ASP A 290 -13.13 4.20 22.47
C ASP A 290 -12.18 3.00 22.41
N LEU A 291 -10.96 3.24 21.93
CA LEU A 291 -9.90 2.25 21.81
C LEU A 291 -8.70 2.64 22.68
N PRO A 292 -8.06 1.66 23.35
CA PRO A 292 -6.77 1.90 24.00
C PRO A 292 -5.70 2.30 23.00
N LEU A 293 -4.55 2.76 23.50
CA LEU A 293 -3.41 3.09 22.62
C LEU A 293 -3.00 1.85 21.81
N ALA A 294 -2.68 2.08 20.54
CA ALA A 294 -2.28 1.01 19.66
C ALA A 294 -0.94 0.40 20.09
N GLU A 295 -0.90 -0.91 20.21
CA GLU A 295 0.31 -1.72 20.35
C GLU A 295 0.67 -2.33 18.99
N PHE A 296 1.96 -2.47 18.71
CA PHE A 296 2.46 -2.94 17.42
C PHE A 296 3.23 -4.25 17.62
N SER A 297 2.63 -5.35 17.24
CA SER A 297 3.23 -6.67 17.42
C SER A 297 2.65 -7.69 16.45
N LYS A 298 3.46 -8.70 16.14
CA LYS A 298 2.97 -9.91 15.48
C LYS A 298 2.09 -10.69 16.44
N VAL A 299 0.93 -11.09 15.97
CA VAL A 299 -0.02 -11.91 16.74
C VAL A 299 -0.27 -13.22 16.03
N VAL A 300 -0.16 -14.32 16.78
CA VAL A 300 -0.63 -15.62 16.31
C VAL A 300 -2.12 -15.72 16.62
N VAL A 301 -2.94 -15.52 15.60
CA VAL A 301 -4.40 -15.70 15.73
C VAL A 301 -4.75 -17.12 15.33
N PRO A 302 -5.26 -17.97 16.25
CA PRO A 302 -5.64 -19.34 15.90
C PRO A 302 -6.69 -19.35 14.77
N GLY A 303 -6.46 -20.15 13.73
CA GLY A 303 -7.38 -20.27 12.59
C GLY A 303 -7.28 -19.15 11.55
N VAL A 304 -6.26 -18.30 11.62
CA VAL A 304 -5.94 -17.28 10.64
C VAL A 304 -4.57 -17.64 10.05
N THR A 305 -4.57 -18.37 8.95
CA THR A 305 -3.41 -18.66 8.09
C THR A 305 -3.54 -17.93 6.77
#